data_380e93b23ef2f3fb325408a05f58c380
#
_entry.id   380e93b23ef2f3fb325408a05f58c380
#
_cell.length_a   1.000
_cell.length_b   1.000
_cell.length_c   1.000
_cell.angle_alpha   90.00
_cell.angle_beta   90.00
_cell.angle_gamma   90.00
#
_symmetry.space_group_name_H-M   'P 1'
#
loop_
_entity.id
_entity.type
_entity.pdbx_description
1 polymer ?
#
loop_
_entity_poly.entity_id
_entity_poly.type
_entity_poly.pdbx_seq_one_letter_code
_entity_poly.pdbx_strand_id
1 'polypeptide(L)'
;MIKLADYRTENALPSEMKTPERIALSYAFDMQKKKYFDRVRRVYIWADLESVSDDKLDFLAVENRVLFYSPSLSPSVKRNMIRNSIYWYMKLGTRQAMEEMIDTVFRN
;
A
#
# COMPACT_ATOMS: atom_id res chain seq x y z
N MET A 1 1.91 -3.45 -21.38
CA MET A 1 3.13 -2.76 -20.87
C MET A 1 3.83 -3.67 -19.88
N ILE A 2 5.07 -4.01 -20.12
CA ILE A 2 5.86 -4.84 -19.20
C ILE A 2 6.23 -3.98 -17.98
N LYS A 3 5.87 -4.46 -16.78
CA LYS A 3 6.29 -3.78 -15.55
C LYS A 3 7.79 -4.00 -15.33
N LEU A 4 8.51 -2.98 -14.87
CA LEU A 4 9.95 -3.05 -14.61
C LEU A 4 10.31 -4.19 -13.63
N ALA A 5 9.42 -4.48 -12.68
CA ALA A 5 9.59 -5.59 -11.73
C ALA A 5 9.61 -6.96 -12.40
N ASP A 6 8.92 -7.12 -13.53
CA ASP A 6 8.75 -8.39 -14.24
C ASP A 6 9.73 -8.52 -15.42
N TYR A 7 10.50 -7.45 -15.73
CA TYR A 7 11.48 -7.48 -16.81
C TYR A 7 12.66 -8.39 -16.44
N ARG A 8 12.99 -9.33 -17.35
CA ARG A 8 14.11 -10.24 -17.16
C ARG A 8 15.41 -9.59 -17.66
N THR A 9 16.38 -9.46 -16.77
CA THR A 9 17.70 -8.86 -17.08
C THR A 9 18.44 -9.63 -18.16
N GLU A 10 18.21 -10.95 -18.28
CA GLU A 10 18.73 -11.79 -19.35
C GLU A 10 18.43 -11.23 -20.75
N ASN A 11 17.26 -10.61 -20.93
CA ASN A 11 16.87 -10.05 -22.24
C ASN A 11 17.68 -8.82 -22.65
N ALA A 12 18.35 -8.17 -21.71
CA ALA A 12 19.23 -7.03 -21.98
C ALA A 12 20.66 -7.47 -22.37
N LEU A 13 21.01 -8.75 -22.19
CA LEU A 13 22.32 -9.25 -22.54
C LEU A 13 22.45 -9.51 -24.06
N PRO A 14 23.53 -9.05 -24.70
CA PRO A 14 23.86 -9.50 -26.07
C PRO A 14 24.00 -11.01 -26.16
N SER A 15 23.66 -11.57 -27.32
CA SER A 15 23.70 -13.05 -27.53
C SER A 15 25.06 -13.67 -27.21
N GLU A 16 26.15 -12.97 -27.53
CA GLU A 16 27.53 -13.39 -27.27
C GLU A 16 27.88 -13.41 -25.78
N MET A 17 27.14 -12.70 -24.94
CA MET A 17 27.35 -12.64 -23.51
C MET A 17 26.45 -13.61 -22.71
N LYS A 18 25.57 -14.33 -23.37
CA LYS A 18 24.63 -15.29 -22.72
C LYS A 18 25.34 -16.61 -22.39
N THR A 19 26.23 -16.60 -21.42
CA THR A 19 26.80 -17.81 -20.83
C THR A 19 25.92 -18.33 -19.69
N PRO A 20 25.97 -19.65 -19.36
CA PRO A 20 25.17 -20.21 -18.26
C PRO A 20 25.37 -19.48 -16.93
N GLU A 21 26.60 -19.07 -16.62
CA GLU A 21 26.93 -18.35 -15.38
C GLU A 21 26.31 -16.95 -15.36
N ARG A 22 26.33 -16.24 -16.48
CA ARG A 22 25.72 -14.89 -16.59
C ARG A 22 24.21 -14.95 -16.56
N ILE A 23 23.61 -15.96 -17.16
CA ILE A 23 22.17 -16.19 -17.07
C ILE A 23 21.77 -16.48 -15.63
N ALA A 24 22.52 -17.32 -14.91
CA ALA A 24 22.27 -17.61 -13.50
C ALA A 24 22.40 -16.36 -12.62
N LEU A 25 23.42 -15.52 -12.87
CA LEU A 25 23.61 -14.25 -12.17
C LEU A 25 22.45 -13.27 -12.45
N SER A 26 22.02 -13.19 -13.68
CA SER A 26 20.87 -12.37 -14.08
C SER A 26 19.59 -12.81 -13.38
N TYR A 27 19.37 -14.11 -13.26
CA TYR A 27 18.22 -14.66 -12.53
C TYR A 27 18.26 -14.30 -11.04
N ALA A 28 19.43 -14.45 -10.39
CA ALA A 28 19.60 -14.07 -8.99
C ALA A 28 19.34 -12.58 -8.77
N PHE A 29 19.79 -11.72 -9.68
CA PHE A 29 19.51 -10.29 -9.67
C PHE A 29 18.00 -9.99 -9.81
N ASP A 30 17.34 -10.66 -10.72
CA ASP A 30 15.88 -10.49 -10.93
C ASP A 30 15.07 -10.90 -9.70
N MET A 31 15.48 -11.96 -9.00
CA MET A 31 14.86 -12.38 -7.74
C MET A 31 15.02 -11.32 -6.64
N GLN A 32 16.20 -10.73 -6.51
CA GLN A 32 16.42 -9.64 -5.56
C GLN A 32 15.66 -8.36 -5.94
N LYS A 33 15.60 -8.06 -7.23
CA LYS A 33 14.81 -6.93 -7.74
C LYS A 33 13.34 -7.05 -7.37
N LYS A 34 12.72 -8.23 -7.54
CA LYS A 34 11.33 -8.45 -7.12
C LYS A 34 11.14 -8.21 -5.62
N LYS A 35 12.01 -8.77 -4.77
CA LYS A 35 11.97 -8.53 -3.33
C LYS A 35 12.10 -7.06 -2.97
N TYR A 36 12.95 -6.33 -3.68
CA TYR A 36 13.13 -4.89 -3.50
C TYR A 36 11.84 -4.11 -3.82
N PHE A 37 11.21 -4.37 -4.96
CA PHE A 37 9.96 -3.72 -5.33
C PHE A 37 8.83 -4.04 -4.35
N ASP A 38 8.74 -5.26 -3.84
CA ASP A 38 7.76 -5.63 -2.82
C ASP A 38 7.98 -4.86 -1.51
N ARG A 39 9.23 -4.62 -1.14
CA ARG A 39 9.56 -3.79 0.03
C ARG A 39 9.22 -2.32 -0.19
N VAL A 40 9.53 -1.78 -1.37
CA VAL A 40 9.19 -0.39 -1.74
C VAL A 40 7.68 -0.16 -1.67
N ARG A 41 6.88 -1.10 -2.17
CA ARG A 41 5.41 -0.99 -2.06
C ARG A 41 4.92 -0.89 -0.62
N ARG A 42 5.55 -1.62 0.31
CA ARG A 42 5.18 -1.57 1.73
C ARG A 42 5.55 -0.26 2.41
N VAL A 43 6.51 0.49 1.89
CA VAL A 43 6.88 1.82 2.38
C VAL A 43 5.84 2.86 1.95
N TYR A 44 5.25 2.70 0.78
CA TYR A 44 4.17 3.57 0.28
C TYR A 44 2.81 3.17 0.86
N ILE A 45 2.68 3.31 2.19
CA ILE A 45 1.48 2.94 2.96
C ILE A 45 0.22 3.62 2.41
N TRP A 46 0.32 4.85 1.93
CA TRP A 46 -0.79 5.60 1.34
C TRP A 46 -1.20 5.13 -0.05
N ALA A 47 -0.28 4.58 -0.82
CA ALA A 47 -0.59 4.08 -2.16
C ALA A 47 -1.29 2.71 -2.12
N ASP A 48 -1.08 1.93 -1.06
CA ASP A 48 -1.62 0.58 -0.93
C ASP A 48 -2.11 0.30 0.49
N LEU A 49 -3.16 1.03 0.89
CA LEU A 49 -3.78 0.90 2.21
C LEU A 49 -4.33 -0.51 2.44
N GLU A 50 -4.68 -1.24 1.37
CA GLU A 50 -5.25 -2.58 1.45
C GLU A 50 -4.24 -3.63 1.95
N SER A 51 -2.95 -3.43 1.68
CA SER A 51 -1.88 -4.34 2.12
C SER A 51 -1.33 -4.05 3.51
N VAL A 52 -1.77 -2.96 4.15
CA VAL A 52 -1.29 -2.53 5.46
C VAL A 52 -1.85 -3.43 6.56
N SER A 53 -0.97 -3.91 7.46
CA SER A 53 -1.37 -4.69 8.63
C SER A 53 -2.17 -3.86 9.64
N ASP A 54 -3.00 -4.53 10.44
CA ASP A 54 -3.89 -3.87 11.41
C ASP A 54 -3.15 -2.95 12.39
N ASP A 55 -2.00 -3.41 12.92
CA ASP A 55 -1.16 -2.61 13.84
C ASP A 55 -0.70 -1.29 13.22
N LYS A 56 -0.34 -1.33 11.93
CA LYS A 56 0.09 -0.12 11.20
C LYS A 56 -1.08 0.80 10.87
N LEU A 57 -2.29 0.24 10.70
CA LEU A 57 -3.50 1.05 10.56
C LEU A 57 -3.77 1.88 11.81
N ASP A 58 -3.55 1.33 13.00
CA ASP A 58 -3.69 2.06 14.25
C ASP A 58 -2.71 3.25 14.33
N PHE A 59 -1.46 3.06 13.93
CA PHE A 59 -0.47 4.16 13.84
C PHE A 59 -0.89 5.23 12.83
N LEU A 60 -1.35 4.83 11.66
CA LEU A 60 -1.83 5.76 10.64
C LEU A 60 -3.05 6.58 11.11
N ALA A 61 -3.95 5.94 11.85
CA ALA A 61 -5.11 6.62 12.41
C ALA A 61 -4.71 7.70 13.42
N VAL A 62 -3.72 7.43 14.26
CA VAL A 62 -3.16 8.41 15.20
C VAL A 62 -2.47 9.55 14.46
N GLU A 63 -1.62 9.22 13.47
CA GLU A 63 -0.91 10.20 12.65
C GLU A 63 -1.87 11.16 11.93
N ASN A 64 -2.94 10.63 11.38
CA ASN A 64 -3.96 11.42 10.68
C ASN A 64 -5.03 12.01 11.60
N ARG A 65 -4.94 11.78 12.91
CA ARG A 65 -5.93 12.23 13.90
C ARG A 65 -7.36 11.88 13.49
N VAL A 66 -7.57 10.63 13.09
CA VAL A 66 -8.88 10.15 12.64
C VAL A 66 -9.91 10.31 13.75
N LEU A 67 -11.01 10.99 13.44
CA LEU A 67 -12.09 11.24 14.40
C LEU A 67 -12.85 9.95 14.69
N PHE A 68 -13.25 9.75 15.96
CA PHE A 68 -14.03 8.60 16.42
C PHE A 68 -13.38 7.22 16.17
N TYR A 69 -12.06 7.18 16.04
CA TYR A 69 -11.31 5.94 15.83
C TYR A 69 -11.28 5.09 17.10
N SER A 70 -11.46 3.77 16.93
CA SER A 70 -11.25 2.79 17.97
C SER A 70 -10.42 1.61 17.46
N PRO A 71 -9.42 1.13 18.21
CA PRO A 71 -8.65 -0.07 17.83
C PRO A 71 -9.48 -1.34 17.69
N SER A 72 -10.67 -1.38 18.29
CA SER A 72 -11.59 -2.52 18.22
C SER A 72 -12.37 -2.64 16.90
N LEU A 73 -12.27 -1.65 16.03
CA LEU A 73 -12.95 -1.66 14.74
C LEU A 73 -12.34 -2.69 13.78
N SER A 74 -13.15 -3.19 12.83
CA SER A 74 -12.66 -4.10 11.82
C SER A 74 -11.61 -3.42 10.89
N PRO A 75 -10.64 -4.17 10.34
CA PRO A 75 -9.64 -3.58 9.46
C PRO A 75 -10.20 -2.84 8.24
N SER A 76 -11.33 -3.29 7.69
CA SER A 76 -11.99 -2.61 6.57
C SER A 76 -12.53 -1.24 6.96
N VAL A 77 -13.15 -1.12 8.15
CA VAL A 77 -13.63 0.15 8.69
C VAL A 77 -12.46 1.10 8.96
N LYS A 78 -11.39 0.60 9.58
CA LYS A 78 -10.18 1.37 9.85
C LYS A 78 -9.60 1.98 8.56
N ARG A 79 -9.48 1.18 7.47
CA ARG A 79 -9.00 1.66 6.18
C ARG A 79 -9.89 2.74 5.59
N ASN A 80 -11.20 2.56 5.64
CA ASN A 80 -12.16 3.55 5.15
C ASN A 80 -12.09 4.86 5.93
N MET A 81 -11.98 4.79 7.25
CA MET A 81 -11.83 5.97 8.11
C MET A 81 -10.54 6.74 7.80
N ILE A 82 -9.41 6.04 7.66
CA ILE A 82 -8.12 6.65 7.32
C ILE A 82 -8.20 7.30 5.92
N ARG A 83 -8.76 6.60 4.94
CA ARG A 83 -8.89 7.09 3.56
C ARG A 83 -9.73 8.37 3.48
N ASN A 84 -10.80 8.43 4.24
CA ASN A 84 -11.75 9.55 4.21
C ASN A 84 -11.39 10.66 5.22
N SER A 85 -10.41 10.47 6.08
CA SER A 85 -10.07 11.40 7.16
C SER A 85 -9.84 12.84 6.67
N ILE A 86 -9.09 13.02 5.58
CA ILE A 86 -8.79 14.34 5.01
C ILE A 86 -10.07 15.02 4.51
N TYR A 87 -10.92 14.28 3.82
CA TYR A 87 -12.20 14.82 3.32
C TYR A 87 -13.13 15.24 4.46
N TRP A 88 -13.17 14.46 5.53
CA TRP A 88 -13.97 14.80 6.70
C TRP A 88 -13.46 16.05 7.40
N TYR A 89 -12.14 16.23 7.50
CA TYR A 89 -11.56 17.47 8.03
C TYR A 89 -11.91 18.69 7.17
N MET A 90 -11.92 18.56 5.85
CA MET A 90 -12.29 19.64 4.94
C MET A 90 -13.77 20.04 5.08
N LYS A 91 -14.64 19.11 5.46
CA LYS A 91 -16.08 19.30 5.64
C LYS A 91 -16.50 19.33 7.10
N LEU A 92 -15.55 19.47 8.02
CA LEU A 92 -15.83 19.41 9.45
C LEU A 92 -16.89 20.46 9.85
N GLY A 93 -17.89 20.01 10.63
CA GLY A 93 -19.02 20.84 11.05
C GLY A 93 -20.21 20.82 10.09
N THR A 94 -20.14 20.14 8.95
CA THR A 94 -21.29 19.95 8.07
C THR A 94 -22.07 18.69 8.47
N ARG A 95 -23.40 18.73 8.26
CA ARG A 95 -24.28 17.57 8.46
C ARG A 95 -23.84 16.36 7.63
N GLN A 96 -23.41 16.60 6.37
CA GLN A 96 -22.97 15.56 5.47
C GLN A 96 -21.75 14.79 6.02
N ALA A 97 -20.75 15.50 6.57
CA ALA A 97 -19.59 14.86 7.16
C ALA A 97 -19.97 13.97 8.35
N MET A 98 -20.91 14.40 9.18
CA MET A 98 -21.39 13.61 10.32
C MET A 98 -22.11 12.34 9.86
N GLU A 99 -22.99 12.45 8.86
CA GLU A 99 -23.70 11.30 8.28
C GLU A 99 -22.73 10.28 7.66
N GLU A 100 -21.74 10.72 6.90
CA GLU A 100 -20.70 9.87 6.30
C GLU A 100 -19.85 9.13 7.37
N MET A 101 -19.46 9.82 8.44
CA MET A 101 -18.72 9.22 9.56
C MET A 101 -19.55 8.14 10.26
N ILE A 102 -20.82 8.43 10.57
CA ILE A 102 -21.74 7.49 11.23
C ILE A 102 -21.94 6.27 10.33
N ASP A 103 -22.21 6.47 9.06
CA ASP A 103 -22.41 5.38 8.10
C ASP A 103 -21.16 4.49 7.98
N THR A 104 -19.98 5.07 7.98
CA THR A 104 -18.71 4.33 7.89
C THR A 104 -18.46 3.46 9.12
N VAL A 105 -18.82 3.93 10.31
CA VAL A 105 -18.58 3.22 11.58
C VAL A 105 -19.66 2.18 11.87
N PHE A 106 -20.92 2.48 11.59
CA PHE A 106 -22.06 1.67 12.06
C PHE A 106 -22.73 0.82 10.97
N ARG A 107 -22.50 1.06 9.70
CA ARG A 107 -23.12 0.31 8.59
C ARG A 107 -22.22 -0.78 7.96
N ASN A 108 -21.04 -1.03 8.50
CA ASN A 108 -20.17 -2.12 8.02
C ASN A 108 -20.30 -3.37 8.87
#